data_ed1f5e215548a9421096333a7570fb65
#
_entry.id   ed1f5e215548a9421096333a7570fb65
#
_cell.length_a   1.000
_cell.length_b   1.000
_cell.length_c   1.000
_cell.angle_alpha   90.00
_cell.angle_beta   90.00
_cell.angle_gamma   90.00
#
_symmetry.space_group_name_H-M   'P 1'
#
loop_
_entity.id
_entity.type
_entity.pdbx_description
1 polymer ?
#
loop_
_entity_poly.entity_id
_entity_poly.type
_entity_poly.pdbx_seq_one_letter_code
_entity_poly.pdbx_strand_id
1 'polypeptide(L)'
;MSKIIVQKFGGTSVGSVERIDAVAEIIKNASKSNEIIVVVSAMGGETNKLIKLSKHFSEDPDKREFDALVSTGETVSSALLAMALHSKGIKAKSYSASQIAMKTTNTFSKAKILDVNAKKILEVVEDNTIPIITGFQGITEGGDVTTLGRGGSDTTAVAIAAQVGALRCDIYTDVDGIFTTDPKVVSNAKKLDSITMEEMLELAGQGAKVMQTRAVEFANKYNVPVRVLSSFNEGNGTLITLKDESMENASVSG
;
A
#
# COMPACT_ATOMS: atom_id res chain seq x y z
N MET A 1 -14.87 -15.66 -9.52
CA MET A 1 -13.52 -15.06 -9.34
C MET A 1 -13.72 -13.81 -8.51
N SER A 2 -12.83 -13.52 -7.57
CA SER A 2 -12.88 -12.31 -6.75
C SER A 2 -12.86 -11.06 -7.63
N LYS A 3 -13.69 -10.06 -7.30
CA LYS A 3 -13.66 -8.72 -7.92
C LYS A 3 -12.95 -7.70 -7.05
N ILE A 4 -12.40 -8.14 -5.92
CA ILE A 4 -11.76 -7.28 -4.94
C ILE A 4 -10.38 -6.86 -5.45
N ILE A 5 -10.12 -5.56 -5.43
CA ILE A 5 -8.81 -4.98 -5.67
C ILE A 5 -8.43 -4.17 -4.42
N VAL A 6 -7.23 -4.42 -3.91
CA VAL A 6 -6.65 -3.58 -2.86
C VAL A 6 -5.84 -2.47 -3.53
N GLN A 7 -6.15 -1.22 -3.24
CA GLN A 7 -5.44 -0.04 -3.76
C GLN A 7 -4.67 0.63 -2.63
N LYS A 8 -3.35 0.76 -2.79
CA LYS A 8 -2.52 1.49 -1.82
C LYS A 8 -2.07 2.82 -2.43
N PHE A 9 -2.23 3.89 -1.67
CA PHE A 9 -1.77 5.22 -2.06
C PHE A 9 -0.62 5.69 -1.16
N GLY A 10 0.53 6.00 -1.79
CA GLY A 10 1.73 6.49 -1.11
C GLY A 10 1.59 7.93 -0.61
N GLY A 11 2.52 8.38 0.22
CA GLY A 11 2.48 9.72 0.82
C GLY A 11 2.47 10.86 -0.20
N THR A 12 3.16 10.73 -1.32
CA THR A 12 3.12 11.70 -2.44
C THR A 12 1.76 11.72 -3.12
N SER A 13 1.10 10.56 -3.21
CA SER A 13 -0.25 10.44 -3.79
C SER A 13 -1.31 11.16 -2.98
N VAL A 14 -1.16 11.22 -1.65
CA VAL A 14 -2.08 11.87 -0.71
C VAL A 14 -1.43 13.10 -0.04
N GLY A 15 -0.43 13.72 -0.68
CA GLY A 15 0.42 14.76 -0.11
C GLY A 15 -0.25 16.12 0.11
N SER A 16 -1.41 16.38 -0.47
CA SER A 16 -2.22 17.59 -0.26
C SER A 16 -3.71 17.27 -0.39
N VAL A 17 -4.57 18.24 -0.05
CA VAL A 17 -6.02 18.10 -0.19
C VAL A 17 -6.43 17.87 -1.65
N GLU A 18 -5.79 18.57 -2.59
CA GLU A 18 -6.01 18.42 -4.04
C GLU A 18 -5.59 17.02 -4.50
N ARG A 19 -4.50 16.48 -3.94
CA ARG A 19 -4.05 15.11 -4.25
C ARG A 19 -5.03 14.09 -3.70
N ILE A 20 -5.55 14.29 -2.49
CA ILE A 20 -6.59 13.42 -1.90
C ILE A 20 -7.86 13.44 -2.76
N ASP A 21 -8.25 14.59 -3.27
CA ASP A 21 -9.40 14.71 -4.18
C ASP A 21 -9.17 13.96 -5.50
N ALA A 22 -7.98 14.06 -6.09
CA ALA A 22 -7.59 13.30 -7.28
C ALA A 22 -7.59 11.77 -7.01
N VAL A 23 -7.08 11.33 -5.87
CA VAL A 23 -7.13 9.92 -5.45
C VAL A 23 -8.57 9.45 -5.29
N ALA A 24 -9.46 10.28 -4.74
CA ALA A 24 -10.87 9.95 -4.63
C ALA A 24 -11.54 9.72 -6.00
N GLU A 25 -11.15 10.46 -7.05
CA GLU A 25 -11.62 10.19 -8.43
C GLU A 25 -11.07 8.86 -8.99
N ILE A 26 -9.80 8.52 -8.72
CA ILE A 26 -9.23 7.23 -9.12
C ILE A 26 -10.05 6.09 -8.49
N ILE A 27 -10.31 6.17 -7.19
CA ILE A 27 -11.08 5.16 -6.44
C ILE A 27 -12.52 5.07 -6.97
N LYS A 28 -13.19 6.21 -7.18
CA LYS A 28 -14.53 6.29 -7.73
C LYS A 28 -14.62 5.61 -9.10
N ASN A 29 -13.65 5.84 -9.97
CA ASN A 29 -13.62 5.21 -11.29
C ASN A 29 -13.38 3.69 -11.19
N ALA A 30 -12.47 3.25 -10.34
CA ALA A 30 -12.19 1.83 -10.12
C ALA A 30 -13.38 1.08 -9.51
N SER A 31 -14.15 1.72 -8.62
CA SER A 31 -15.30 1.13 -7.94
C SER A 31 -16.52 0.87 -8.83
N LYS A 32 -16.55 1.41 -10.06
CA LYS A 32 -17.60 1.12 -11.03
C LYS A 32 -17.63 -0.34 -11.51
N SER A 33 -16.47 -1.02 -11.45
CA SER A 33 -16.31 -2.38 -12.00
C SER A 33 -15.75 -3.37 -10.99
N ASN A 34 -15.27 -2.92 -9.83
CA ASN A 34 -14.61 -3.73 -8.84
C ASN A 34 -15.03 -3.34 -7.42
N GLU A 35 -14.88 -4.27 -6.50
CA GLU A 35 -14.93 -4.02 -5.06
C GLU A 35 -13.56 -3.50 -4.61
N ILE A 36 -13.52 -2.33 -3.97
CA ILE A 36 -12.26 -1.66 -3.65
C ILE A 36 -12.03 -1.64 -2.14
N ILE A 37 -10.83 -2.03 -1.75
CA ILE A 37 -10.26 -1.82 -0.42
C ILE A 37 -9.10 -0.86 -0.56
N VAL A 38 -9.05 0.18 0.26
CA VAL A 38 -8.01 1.21 0.16
C VAL A 38 -7.07 1.14 1.36
N VAL A 39 -5.77 1.28 1.10
CA VAL A 39 -4.75 1.48 2.13
C VAL A 39 -4.03 2.79 1.86
N VAL A 40 -3.88 3.63 2.88
CA VAL A 40 -3.22 4.93 2.73
C VAL A 40 -1.98 5.05 3.62
N SER A 41 -0.97 5.75 3.11
CA SER A 41 0.15 6.25 3.89
C SER A 41 -0.21 7.62 4.50
N ALA A 42 0.59 8.09 5.45
CA ALA A 42 0.54 9.48 5.90
C ALA A 42 0.77 10.43 4.71
N MET A 43 0.27 11.65 4.81
CA MET A 43 0.53 12.71 3.83
C MET A 43 2.03 12.96 3.69
N GLY A 44 2.46 13.35 2.48
CA GLY A 44 3.88 13.57 2.18
C GLY A 44 4.55 14.51 3.19
N GLY A 45 5.63 14.05 3.80
CA GLY A 45 6.39 14.80 4.81
C GLY A 45 5.85 14.71 6.25
N GLU A 46 4.60 14.26 6.48
CA GLU A 46 4.00 14.27 7.82
C GLU A 46 4.71 13.30 8.77
N THR A 47 5.05 12.08 8.32
CA THR A 47 5.82 11.14 9.14
C THR A 47 7.16 11.73 9.58
N ASN A 48 7.88 12.41 8.67
CA ASN A 48 9.14 13.07 9.02
C ASN A 48 8.97 14.19 10.05
N LYS A 49 7.87 14.96 9.95
CA LYS A 49 7.51 15.99 10.91
C LYS A 49 7.25 15.39 12.30
N LEU A 50 6.47 14.32 12.39
CA LEU A 50 6.19 13.61 13.63
C LEU A 50 7.47 13.02 14.26
N ILE A 51 8.36 12.41 13.44
CA ILE A 51 9.68 11.95 13.88
C ILE A 51 10.52 13.11 14.44
N LYS A 52 10.51 14.27 13.78
CA LYS A 52 11.24 15.44 14.28
C LYS A 52 10.67 15.93 15.62
N LEU A 53 9.35 15.91 15.80
CA LEU A 53 8.70 16.27 17.07
C LEU A 53 9.10 15.31 18.19
N SER A 54 9.13 14.00 17.97
CA SER A 54 9.53 13.03 18.99
C SER A 54 10.97 13.25 19.47
N LYS A 55 11.88 13.59 18.57
CA LYS A 55 13.30 13.83 18.87
C LYS A 55 13.55 15.13 19.64
N HIS A 56 12.56 16.01 19.78
CA HIS A 56 12.68 17.21 20.61
C HIS A 56 12.89 16.88 22.09
N PHE A 57 12.30 15.79 22.57
CA PHE A 57 12.36 15.38 23.96
C PHE A 57 13.49 14.38 24.25
N SER A 58 13.86 13.55 23.27
CA SER A 58 14.94 12.57 23.38
C SER A 58 15.41 12.16 21.98
N GLU A 59 16.72 11.97 21.82
CA GLU A 59 17.30 11.40 20.59
C GLU A 59 16.86 9.94 20.37
N ASP A 60 16.63 9.19 21.45
CA ASP A 60 16.06 7.83 21.44
C ASP A 60 14.78 7.81 22.32
N PRO A 61 13.64 8.23 21.77
CA PRO A 61 12.37 8.26 22.51
C PRO A 61 11.89 6.85 22.80
N ASP A 62 11.06 6.69 23.85
CA ASP A 62 10.37 5.43 24.10
C ASP A 62 9.66 4.94 22.83
N LYS A 63 9.91 3.69 22.45
CA LYS A 63 9.47 3.16 21.14
C LYS A 63 7.96 2.95 21.05
N ARG A 64 7.32 2.66 22.17
CA ARG A 64 5.85 2.53 22.22
C ARG A 64 5.21 3.90 21.98
N GLU A 65 5.69 4.96 22.66
CA GLU A 65 5.19 6.33 22.48
C GLU A 65 5.55 6.87 21.07
N PHE A 66 6.72 6.52 20.56
CA PHE A 66 7.12 6.85 19.19
C PHE A 66 6.15 6.25 18.16
N ASP A 67 5.82 4.96 18.27
CA ASP A 67 4.87 4.31 17.39
C ASP A 67 3.45 4.91 17.51
N ALA A 68 3.01 5.20 18.72
CA ALA A 68 1.73 5.88 18.97
C ALA A 68 1.68 7.25 18.27
N LEU A 69 2.78 8.03 18.34
CA LEU A 69 2.86 9.33 17.69
C LEU A 69 2.89 9.22 16.16
N VAL A 70 3.84 8.46 15.59
CA VAL A 70 4.06 8.47 14.13
C VAL A 70 2.91 7.82 13.37
N SER A 71 2.16 6.92 13.99
CA SER A 71 0.98 6.27 13.40
C SER A 71 -0.20 7.22 13.18
N THR A 72 -0.22 8.40 13.80
CA THR A 72 -1.32 9.36 13.65
C THR A 72 -1.42 9.94 12.24
N GLY A 73 -0.32 9.95 11.49
CA GLY A 73 -0.28 10.49 10.13
C GLY A 73 -1.23 9.78 9.18
N GLU A 74 -1.31 8.46 9.24
CA GLU A 74 -2.21 7.65 8.42
C GLU A 74 -3.67 7.82 8.84
N THR A 75 -3.91 8.11 10.11
CA THR A 75 -5.26 8.38 10.62
C THR A 75 -5.83 9.66 10.00
N VAL A 76 -5.00 10.70 9.86
CA VAL A 76 -5.39 11.95 9.20
C VAL A 76 -5.72 11.69 7.71
N SER A 77 -4.82 11.07 6.95
CA SER A 77 -5.02 10.84 5.52
C SER A 77 -6.22 9.93 5.23
N SER A 78 -6.45 8.90 6.04
CA SER A 78 -7.59 7.98 5.86
C SER A 78 -8.93 8.69 6.09
N ALA A 79 -9.03 9.54 7.10
CA ALA A 79 -10.23 10.30 7.40
C ALA A 79 -10.52 11.34 6.31
N LEU A 80 -9.50 12.08 5.85
CA LEU A 80 -9.64 13.06 4.76
C LEU A 80 -10.10 12.39 3.46
N LEU A 81 -9.53 11.24 3.12
CA LEU A 81 -9.94 10.50 1.92
C LEU A 81 -11.39 9.99 2.02
N ALA A 82 -11.83 9.54 3.20
CA ALA A 82 -13.23 9.19 3.42
C ALA A 82 -14.17 10.38 3.17
N MET A 83 -13.81 11.56 3.69
CA MET A 83 -14.58 12.80 3.46
C MET A 83 -14.61 13.16 1.97
N ALA A 84 -13.48 13.05 1.26
CA ALA A 84 -13.41 13.31 -0.18
C ALA A 84 -14.28 12.35 -1.00
N LEU A 85 -14.35 11.06 -0.64
CA LEU A 85 -15.24 10.10 -1.26
C LEU A 85 -16.72 10.40 -0.96
N HIS A 86 -17.06 10.79 0.26
CA HIS A 86 -18.41 11.21 0.62
C HIS A 86 -18.88 12.41 -0.21
N SER A 87 -18.02 13.42 -0.44
CA SER A 87 -18.36 14.58 -1.28
C SER A 87 -18.65 14.19 -2.74
N LYS A 88 -18.18 13.02 -3.18
CA LYS A 88 -18.43 12.44 -4.52
C LYS A 88 -19.58 11.42 -4.54
N GLY A 89 -20.34 11.29 -3.44
CA GLY A 89 -21.47 10.36 -3.31
C GLY A 89 -21.05 8.90 -3.13
N ILE A 90 -19.80 8.63 -2.75
CA ILE A 90 -19.30 7.27 -2.52
C ILE A 90 -19.31 6.96 -1.02
N LYS A 91 -19.95 5.86 -0.64
CA LYS A 91 -19.98 5.36 0.75
C LYS A 91 -18.60 4.80 1.11
N ALA A 92 -17.92 5.42 2.04
CA ALA A 92 -16.58 5.04 2.49
C ALA A 92 -16.45 5.19 4.00
N LYS A 93 -15.51 4.45 4.61
CA LYS A 93 -15.26 4.54 6.05
C LYS A 93 -13.79 4.29 6.37
N SER A 94 -13.19 5.17 7.16
CA SER A 94 -11.81 5.03 7.62
C SER A 94 -11.73 4.02 8.78
N TYR A 95 -10.66 3.23 8.77
CA TYR A 95 -10.36 2.23 9.80
C TYR A 95 -8.90 2.29 10.21
N SER A 96 -8.65 2.34 11.51
CA SER A 96 -7.31 2.12 12.07
C SER A 96 -6.99 0.62 12.09
N ALA A 97 -5.70 0.29 12.27
CA ALA A 97 -5.26 -1.09 12.43
C ALA A 97 -5.98 -1.84 13.56
N SER A 98 -6.29 -1.15 14.67
CA SER A 98 -7.04 -1.74 15.79
C SER A 98 -8.47 -2.09 15.41
N GLN A 99 -9.13 -1.24 14.64
CA GLN A 99 -10.51 -1.46 14.22
C GLN A 99 -10.67 -2.64 13.25
N ILE A 100 -9.64 -2.97 12.48
CA ILE A 100 -9.62 -4.17 11.61
C ILE A 100 -8.87 -5.35 12.24
N ALA A 101 -8.43 -5.22 13.50
CA ALA A 101 -7.67 -6.21 14.23
C ALA A 101 -6.43 -6.74 13.47
N MET A 102 -5.62 -5.81 12.93
CA MET A 102 -4.32 -6.14 12.33
C MET A 102 -3.31 -6.42 13.45
N LYS A 103 -3.17 -7.69 13.82
CA LYS A 103 -2.27 -8.13 14.89
C LYS A 103 -0.83 -8.16 14.45
N THR A 104 0.05 -7.71 15.32
CA THR A 104 1.50 -7.68 15.09
C THR A 104 2.27 -8.22 16.29
N THR A 105 3.57 -8.46 16.07
CA THR A 105 4.51 -8.66 17.18
C THR A 105 4.61 -7.38 18.02
N ASN A 106 5.05 -7.48 19.26
CA ASN A 106 5.29 -6.35 20.17
C ASN A 106 6.67 -5.70 19.96
N THR A 107 7.23 -5.82 18.76
CA THR A 107 8.51 -5.19 18.40
C THR A 107 8.22 -3.82 17.81
N PHE A 108 8.15 -2.79 18.66
CA PHE A 108 7.88 -1.42 18.23
C PHE A 108 8.84 -0.93 17.14
N SER A 109 8.38 -0.07 16.25
CA SER A 109 9.08 0.51 15.08
C SER A 109 9.48 -0.47 13.98
N LYS A 110 9.38 -1.79 14.21
CA LYS A 110 9.71 -2.87 13.24
C LYS A 110 8.81 -4.09 13.43
N ALA A 111 7.56 -3.88 13.79
CA ALA A 111 6.61 -4.95 14.03
C ALA A 111 6.38 -5.80 12.76
N LYS A 112 6.07 -7.07 12.97
CA LYS A 112 5.70 -8.01 11.90
C LYS A 112 4.22 -8.31 12.01
N ILE A 113 3.51 -8.32 10.88
CA ILE A 113 2.11 -8.72 10.82
C ILE A 113 2.02 -10.21 11.15
N LEU A 114 1.16 -10.55 12.10
CA LEU A 114 0.85 -11.91 12.51
C LEU A 114 -0.49 -12.37 11.92
N ASP A 115 -1.48 -11.48 11.94
CA ASP A 115 -2.83 -11.78 11.48
C ASP A 115 -3.59 -10.52 11.05
N VAL A 116 -4.54 -10.67 10.14
CA VAL A 116 -5.47 -9.62 9.68
C VAL A 116 -6.88 -10.19 9.69
N ASN A 117 -7.81 -9.54 10.34
CA ASN A 117 -9.21 -9.98 10.34
C ASN A 117 -9.90 -9.69 9.00
N ALA A 118 -9.68 -10.56 8.02
CA ALA A 118 -10.30 -10.46 6.69
C ALA A 118 -11.83 -10.40 6.74
N LYS A 119 -12.46 -11.18 7.62
CA LYS A 119 -13.92 -11.22 7.75
C LYS A 119 -14.50 -9.82 8.01
N LYS A 120 -13.90 -9.09 8.95
CA LYS A 120 -14.35 -7.72 9.28
C LYS A 120 -14.21 -6.74 8.11
N ILE A 121 -13.17 -6.89 7.29
CA ILE A 121 -12.98 -6.06 6.09
C ILE A 121 -14.02 -6.42 5.02
N LEU A 122 -14.26 -7.71 4.80
CA LEU A 122 -15.23 -8.20 3.82
C LEU A 122 -16.67 -7.79 4.18
N GLU A 123 -17.06 -7.84 5.45
CA GLU A 123 -18.36 -7.34 5.92
C GLU A 123 -18.61 -5.87 5.55
N VAL A 124 -17.57 -5.04 5.56
CA VAL A 124 -17.66 -3.63 5.13
C VAL A 124 -17.87 -3.52 3.62
N VAL A 125 -17.14 -4.34 2.84
CA VAL A 125 -17.26 -4.38 1.38
C VAL A 125 -18.66 -4.88 0.96
N GLU A 126 -19.17 -5.92 1.61
CA GLU A 126 -20.51 -6.47 1.38
C GLU A 126 -21.63 -5.44 1.64
N ASP A 127 -21.40 -4.48 2.55
CA ASP A 127 -22.31 -3.33 2.80
C ASP A 127 -22.15 -2.21 1.77
N ASN A 128 -21.51 -2.48 0.62
CA ASN A 128 -21.18 -1.49 -0.43
C ASN A 128 -20.44 -0.26 0.11
N THR A 129 -19.61 -0.43 1.13
CA THR A 129 -18.81 0.63 1.73
C THR A 129 -17.34 0.38 1.40
N ILE A 130 -16.64 1.40 0.93
CA ILE A 130 -15.20 1.30 0.67
C ILE A 130 -14.45 1.46 1.99
N PRO A 131 -13.76 0.41 2.50
CA PRO A 131 -12.91 0.54 3.68
C PRO A 131 -11.62 1.27 3.31
N ILE A 132 -11.29 2.32 4.06
CA ILE A 132 -10.02 3.06 3.93
C ILE A 132 -9.19 2.76 5.16
N ILE A 133 -8.17 1.95 5.00
CA ILE A 133 -7.40 1.38 6.10
C ILE A 133 -6.09 2.17 6.24
N THR A 134 -5.75 2.52 7.46
CA THR A 134 -4.44 3.10 7.75
C THR A 134 -3.35 2.07 7.47
N GLY A 135 -2.42 2.38 6.56
CA GLY A 135 -1.22 1.58 6.37
C GLY A 135 -0.23 1.74 7.53
N PHE A 136 0.89 1.03 7.48
CA PHE A 136 2.01 1.18 8.39
C PHE A 136 1.76 0.76 9.85
N GLN A 137 0.50 0.69 10.30
CA GLN A 137 0.09 0.41 11.67
C GLN A 137 -0.23 -1.06 11.91
N GLY A 138 -0.11 -1.49 13.17
CA GLY A 138 -0.66 -2.72 13.71
C GLY A 138 -0.96 -2.56 15.19
N ILE A 139 -1.41 -3.62 15.83
CA ILE A 139 -1.64 -3.67 17.27
C ILE A 139 -1.00 -4.90 17.88
N THR A 140 -0.45 -4.74 19.09
CA THR A 140 -0.03 -5.85 19.92
C THR A 140 -1.26 -6.59 20.48
N GLU A 141 -1.03 -7.75 21.07
CA GLU A 141 -2.08 -8.47 21.84
C GLU A 141 -2.61 -7.63 23.01
N GLY A 142 -1.76 -6.80 23.61
CA GLY A 142 -2.12 -5.86 24.68
C GLY A 142 -2.87 -4.61 24.20
N GLY A 143 -3.06 -4.43 22.88
CA GLY A 143 -3.78 -3.30 22.30
C GLY A 143 -2.91 -2.06 22.01
N ASP A 144 -1.61 -2.12 22.25
CA ASP A 144 -0.70 -1.03 21.90
C ASP A 144 -0.52 -0.92 20.39
N VAL A 145 -0.48 0.30 19.88
CA VAL A 145 -0.21 0.56 18.47
C VAL A 145 1.26 0.29 18.17
N THR A 146 1.52 -0.40 17.07
CA THR A 146 2.86 -0.66 16.56
C THR A 146 3.01 -0.12 15.15
N THR A 147 4.26 0.10 14.71
CA THR A 147 4.55 0.45 13.31
C THR A 147 5.43 -0.61 12.65
N LEU A 148 5.19 -0.80 11.35
CA LEU A 148 5.86 -1.84 10.56
C LEU A 148 7.22 -1.41 10.01
N GLY A 149 7.64 -0.16 10.22
CA GLY A 149 8.86 0.41 9.66
C GLY A 149 8.73 0.75 8.16
N ARG A 150 9.87 0.96 7.48
CA ARG A 150 9.90 1.37 6.05
C ARG A 150 9.08 0.43 5.17
N GLY A 151 8.30 1.00 4.22
CA GLY A 151 7.43 0.24 3.33
C GLY A 151 6.28 -0.45 4.05
N GLY A 152 5.98 -0.03 5.28
CA GLY A 152 4.91 -0.63 6.08
C GLY A 152 3.55 -0.56 5.42
N SER A 153 3.21 0.54 4.73
CA SER A 153 1.92 0.66 4.03
C SER A 153 1.80 -0.27 2.83
N ASP A 154 2.90 -0.52 2.09
CA ASP A 154 2.92 -1.51 1.01
C ASP A 154 2.71 -2.92 1.58
N THR A 155 3.42 -3.22 2.67
CA THR A 155 3.26 -4.51 3.38
C THR A 155 1.85 -4.69 3.91
N THR A 156 1.23 -3.63 4.48
CA THR A 156 -0.17 -3.65 4.91
C THR A 156 -1.11 -3.99 3.75
N ALA A 157 -0.95 -3.33 2.60
CA ALA A 157 -1.81 -3.54 1.45
C ALA A 157 -1.71 -4.96 0.90
N VAL A 158 -0.49 -5.48 0.75
CA VAL A 158 -0.27 -6.85 0.28
C VAL A 158 -0.80 -7.88 1.29
N ALA A 159 -0.63 -7.65 2.60
CA ALA A 159 -1.17 -8.53 3.63
C ALA A 159 -2.69 -8.59 3.61
N ILE A 160 -3.36 -7.44 3.44
CA ILE A 160 -4.81 -7.38 3.28
C ILE A 160 -5.23 -8.12 2.01
N ALA A 161 -4.56 -7.85 0.88
CA ALA A 161 -4.86 -8.50 -0.40
C ALA A 161 -4.78 -10.03 -0.31
N ALA A 162 -3.74 -10.55 0.37
CA ALA A 162 -3.57 -11.97 0.62
C ALA A 162 -4.74 -12.55 1.44
N GLN A 163 -5.09 -11.88 2.53
CA GLN A 163 -6.09 -12.39 3.48
C GLN A 163 -7.53 -12.34 2.95
N VAL A 164 -7.87 -11.34 2.12
CA VAL A 164 -9.20 -11.24 1.51
C VAL A 164 -9.30 -11.99 0.19
N GLY A 165 -8.23 -12.62 -0.30
CA GLY A 165 -8.20 -13.29 -1.61
C GLY A 165 -8.45 -12.31 -2.75
N ALA A 166 -7.83 -11.14 -2.71
CA ALA A 166 -7.99 -10.12 -3.73
C ALA A 166 -7.46 -10.59 -5.10
N LEU A 167 -8.06 -10.09 -6.18
CA LEU A 167 -7.58 -10.32 -7.55
C LEU A 167 -6.13 -9.83 -7.72
N ARG A 168 -5.80 -8.68 -7.12
CA ARG A 168 -4.45 -8.08 -7.10
C ARG A 168 -4.37 -6.93 -6.09
N CYS A 169 -3.14 -6.48 -5.85
CA CYS A 169 -2.83 -5.27 -5.08
C CYS A 169 -2.25 -4.19 -6.02
N ASP A 170 -2.95 -3.07 -6.19
CA ASP A 170 -2.51 -1.92 -6.98
C ASP A 170 -1.78 -0.91 -6.07
N ILE A 171 -0.48 -0.70 -6.30
CA ILE A 171 0.37 0.24 -5.57
C ILE A 171 0.51 1.52 -6.37
N TYR A 172 -0.17 2.57 -5.93
CA TYR A 172 -0.10 3.90 -6.54
C TYR A 172 1.04 4.72 -5.92
N THR A 173 1.88 5.27 -6.79
CA THR A 173 3.08 6.03 -6.45
C THR A 173 3.26 7.23 -7.40
N ASP A 174 4.42 7.88 -7.38
CA ASP A 174 4.80 9.01 -8.23
C ASP A 174 5.57 8.61 -9.51
N VAL A 175 5.66 7.30 -9.79
CA VAL A 175 6.24 6.78 -11.03
C VAL A 175 5.22 6.00 -11.84
N ASP A 176 5.39 5.97 -13.16
CA ASP A 176 4.41 5.37 -14.09
C ASP A 176 4.45 3.84 -14.14
N GLY A 177 5.36 3.23 -13.38
CA GLY A 177 5.59 1.80 -13.33
C GLY A 177 7.04 1.48 -13.03
N ILE A 178 7.46 0.26 -13.36
CA ILE A 178 8.85 -0.19 -13.23
C ILE A 178 9.55 -0.03 -14.58
N PHE A 179 10.76 0.48 -14.54
CA PHE A 179 11.59 0.74 -15.73
C PHE A 179 12.81 -0.17 -15.72
N THR A 180 13.37 -0.42 -16.89
CA THR A 180 14.63 -1.18 -17.05
C THR A 180 15.81 -0.58 -16.30
N THR A 181 15.76 0.73 -16.03
CA THR A 181 16.71 1.50 -15.20
C THR A 181 16.05 2.82 -14.81
N ASP A 182 16.69 3.62 -13.96
CA ASP A 182 16.13 4.93 -13.53
C ASP A 182 16.00 5.89 -14.73
N PRO A 183 14.77 6.27 -15.14
CA PRO A 183 14.56 7.17 -16.27
C PRO A 183 15.09 8.61 -16.05
N LYS A 184 15.36 8.99 -14.79
CA LYS A 184 15.99 10.27 -14.45
C LYS A 184 17.50 10.28 -14.73
N VAL A 185 18.10 9.07 -14.79
CA VAL A 185 19.53 8.90 -15.05
C VAL A 185 19.79 8.51 -16.51
N VAL A 186 18.95 7.66 -17.06
CA VAL A 186 19.08 7.10 -18.41
C VAL A 186 17.84 7.41 -19.23
N SER A 187 17.97 8.33 -20.19
CA SER A 187 16.84 8.86 -20.96
C SER A 187 16.13 7.85 -21.87
N ASN A 188 16.78 6.73 -22.22
CA ASN A 188 16.20 5.64 -23.01
C ASN A 188 15.70 4.47 -22.16
N ALA A 189 15.54 4.65 -20.84
CA ALA A 189 14.90 3.67 -19.97
C ALA A 189 13.49 3.34 -20.47
N LYS A 190 13.16 2.05 -20.56
CA LYS A 190 11.86 1.58 -21.02
C LYS A 190 11.03 1.13 -19.83
N LYS A 191 9.75 1.54 -19.80
CA LYS A 191 8.79 1.02 -18.85
C LYS A 191 8.48 -0.44 -19.22
N LEU A 192 8.44 -1.31 -18.22
CA LEU A 192 8.06 -2.71 -18.36
C LEU A 192 6.54 -2.83 -18.23
N ASP A 193 5.90 -3.63 -19.08
CA ASP A 193 4.48 -3.94 -18.95
C ASP A 193 4.25 -4.99 -17.86
N SER A 194 5.17 -5.95 -17.76
CA SER A 194 5.19 -6.95 -16.69
C SER A 194 6.63 -7.30 -16.28
N ILE A 195 6.76 -7.83 -15.07
CA ILE A 195 8.02 -8.32 -14.49
C ILE A 195 7.67 -9.44 -13.51
N THR A 196 8.57 -10.41 -13.35
CA THR A 196 8.37 -11.47 -12.36
C THR A 196 8.68 -10.97 -10.93
N MET A 197 8.15 -11.68 -9.92
CA MET A 197 8.48 -11.39 -8.52
C MET A 197 9.97 -11.54 -8.23
N GLU A 198 10.63 -12.50 -8.86
CA GLU A 198 12.07 -12.78 -8.71
C GLU A 198 12.90 -11.63 -9.26
N GLU A 199 12.63 -11.19 -10.49
CA GLU A 199 13.30 -10.03 -11.09
C GLU A 199 13.04 -8.76 -10.30
N MET A 200 11.81 -8.57 -9.79
CA MET A 200 11.49 -7.41 -8.94
C MET A 200 12.27 -7.42 -7.62
N LEU A 201 12.48 -8.61 -7.01
CA LEU A 201 13.32 -8.76 -5.82
C LEU A 201 14.77 -8.39 -6.10
N GLU A 202 15.31 -8.81 -7.23
CA GLU A 202 16.67 -8.44 -7.66
C GLU A 202 16.80 -6.93 -7.86
N LEU A 203 15.87 -6.30 -8.57
CA LEU A 203 15.85 -4.86 -8.78
C LEU A 203 15.74 -4.09 -7.46
N ALA A 204 14.87 -4.52 -6.56
CA ALA A 204 14.71 -3.90 -5.24
C ALA A 204 15.97 -4.07 -4.38
N GLY A 205 16.63 -5.22 -4.45
CA GLY A 205 17.91 -5.50 -3.80
C GLY A 205 19.05 -4.63 -4.31
N GLN A 206 19.04 -4.27 -5.60
CA GLN A 206 20.03 -3.38 -6.23
C GLN A 206 19.72 -1.89 -6.04
N GLY A 207 18.64 -1.54 -5.30
CA GLY A 207 18.36 -0.16 -4.93
C GLY A 207 17.23 0.51 -5.72
N ALA A 208 16.47 -0.23 -6.52
CA ALA A 208 15.24 0.29 -7.12
C ALA A 208 14.23 0.63 -6.02
N LYS A 209 13.86 1.92 -5.92
CA LYS A 209 13.05 2.45 -4.80
C LYS A 209 11.53 2.45 -5.06
N VAL A 210 11.07 1.74 -6.07
CA VAL A 210 9.66 1.76 -6.49
C VAL A 210 8.78 1.02 -5.48
N MET A 211 9.28 -0.11 -4.97
CA MET A 211 8.60 -0.92 -3.96
C MET A 211 9.61 -1.46 -2.95
N GLN A 212 9.22 -1.56 -1.68
CA GLN A 212 10.11 -2.09 -0.65
C GLN A 212 10.24 -3.61 -0.78
N THR A 213 11.46 -4.13 -0.73
CA THR A 213 11.80 -5.56 -0.85
C THR A 213 10.90 -6.44 0.01
N ARG A 214 10.66 -6.06 1.27
CA ARG A 214 9.80 -6.80 2.20
C ARG A 214 8.36 -6.95 1.72
N ALA A 215 7.81 -5.96 1.01
CA ALA A 215 6.46 -6.05 0.46
C ALA A 215 6.42 -6.98 -0.77
N VAL A 216 7.48 -7.00 -1.58
CA VAL A 216 7.64 -7.95 -2.71
C VAL A 216 7.79 -9.38 -2.19
N GLU A 217 8.64 -9.61 -1.18
CA GLU A 217 8.78 -10.92 -0.51
C GLU A 217 7.45 -11.42 0.04
N PHE A 218 6.66 -10.53 0.65
CA PHE A 218 5.36 -10.86 1.19
C PHE A 218 4.36 -11.21 0.07
N ALA A 219 4.36 -10.44 -1.02
CA ALA A 219 3.53 -10.72 -2.20
C ALA A 219 3.88 -12.07 -2.83
N ASN A 220 5.17 -12.37 -2.98
CA ASN A 220 5.66 -13.64 -3.48
C ASN A 220 5.22 -14.82 -2.60
N LYS A 221 5.43 -14.70 -1.28
CA LYS A 221 5.07 -15.75 -0.32
C LYS A 221 3.59 -16.13 -0.34
N TYR A 222 2.71 -15.14 -0.55
CA TYR A 222 1.26 -15.33 -0.51
C TYR A 222 0.60 -15.32 -1.90
N ASN A 223 1.39 -15.36 -2.96
CA ASN A 223 0.92 -15.41 -4.34
C ASN A 223 -0.03 -14.25 -4.70
N VAL A 224 0.27 -13.04 -4.26
CA VAL A 224 -0.52 -11.85 -4.55
C VAL A 224 0.04 -11.12 -5.76
N PRO A 225 -0.67 -11.06 -6.91
CA PRO A 225 -0.26 -10.20 -8.01
C PRO A 225 -0.24 -8.74 -7.57
N VAL A 226 0.82 -8.02 -7.91
CA VAL A 226 0.97 -6.60 -7.58
C VAL A 226 1.08 -5.79 -8.86
N ARG A 227 0.41 -4.64 -8.92
CA ARG A 227 0.55 -3.71 -10.03
C ARG A 227 1.02 -2.35 -9.51
N VAL A 228 2.09 -1.83 -10.10
CA VAL A 228 2.62 -0.49 -9.78
C VAL A 228 2.10 0.51 -10.80
N LEU A 229 1.48 1.59 -10.31
CA LEU A 229 0.86 2.63 -11.14
C LEU A 229 1.21 4.03 -10.65
N SER A 230 1.12 5.00 -11.57
CA SER A 230 1.13 6.41 -11.19
C SER A 230 -0.23 6.85 -10.62
N SER A 231 -0.19 7.66 -9.57
CA SER A 231 -1.39 8.40 -9.12
C SER A 231 -1.49 9.79 -9.77
N PHE A 232 -0.55 10.15 -10.64
CA PHE A 232 -0.45 11.45 -11.31
C PHE A 232 -0.78 11.38 -12.79
N ASN A 233 -0.44 10.27 -13.43
CA ASN A 233 -0.61 10.05 -14.86
C ASN A 233 -1.50 8.84 -15.10
N GLU A 234 -2.29 8.88 -16.17
CA GLU A 234 -3.03 7.72 -16.63
C GLU A 234 -2.09 6.69 -17.26
N GLY A 235 -2.38 5.42 -17.08
CA GLY A 235 -1.61 4.32 -17.66
C GLY A 235 -1.86 2.99 -17.00
N ASN A 236 -1.41 1.92 -17.66
CA ASN A 236 -1.61 0.54 -17.19
C ASN A 236 -0.62 0.14 -16.07
N GLY A 237 0.43 0.95 -15.85
CA GLY A 237 1.47 0.63 -14.89
C GLY A 237 2.34 -0.56 -15.32
N THR A 238 2.92 -1.26 -14.34
CA THR A 238 3.67 -2.51 -14.51
C THR A 238 3.05 -3.58 -13.62
N LEU A 239 2.75 -4.74 -14.18
CA LEU A 239 2.24 -5.90 -13.43
C LEU A 239 3.42 -6.75 -12.94
N ILE A 240 3.47 -7.02 -11.63
CA ILE A 240 4.43 -7.94 -11.02
C ILE A 240 3.72 -9.27 -10.82
N THR A 241 4.15 -10.32 -11.52
CA THR A 241 3.52 -11.63 -11.56
C THR A 241 4.40 -12.72 -10.97
N LEU A 242 3.79 -13.85 -10.65
CA LEU A 242 4.49 -15.04 -10.15
C LEU A 242 5.18 -15.83 -11.25
N LYS A 243 4.70 -15.70 -12.50
CA LYS A 243 5.21 -16.41 -13.66
C LYS A 243 5.48 -15.44 -14.80
N ASP A 244 6.50 -15.71 -15.55
CA ASP A 244 6.75 -15.06 -16.83
C ASP A 244 5.80 -15.64 -17.89
N GLU A 245 4.67 -14.97 -18.14
CA GLU A 245 3.73 -15.36 -19.20
C GLU A 245 4.38 -15.29 -20.60
N SER A 246 5.52 -14.60 -20.75
CA SER A 246 6.25 -14.52 -22.01
C SER A 246 7.00 -15.81 -22.34
N MET A 247 7.40 -16.59 -21.34
CA MET A 247 8.08 -17.88 -21.55
C MET A 247 7.14 -19.03 -21.98
N GLU A 248 5.85 -18.97 -21.65
CA GLU A 248 4.90 -20.00 -22.09
C GLU A 248 4.60 -19.94 -23.61
N ASN A 249 4.91 -18.81 -24.26
CA ASN A 249 4.75 -18.63 -25.71
C ASN A 249 6.05 -18.81 -26.53
N ALA A 250 7.16 -19.13 -25.89
CA ALA A 250 8.37 -19.57 -26.61
C ALA A 250 8.17 -20.99 -27.10
N SER A 251 7.40 -21.13 -28.19
CA SER A 251 7.40 -22.38 -28.99
C SER A 251 8.80 -22.58 -29.48
N VAL A 252 9.47 -23.65 -29.02
CA VAL A 252 10.68 -24.16 -29.62
C VAL A 252 10.30 -24.60 -31.03
N SER A 253 10.49 -23.74 -32.03
CA SER A 253 10.50 -24.12 -33.41
C SER A 253 11.88 -24.72 -33.68
N GLY A 254 11.95 -26.08 -33.60
CA GLY A 254 13.08 -26.86 -34.10
C GLY A 254 13.18 -26.82 -35.61
#